data_6e90601c4d4cf59267ada3f16f939bb0
#
_entry.id   6e90601c4d4cf59267ada3f16f939bb0
#
_cell.length_a   1.000
_cell.length_b   1.000
_cell.length_c   1.000
_cell.angle_alpha   90.00
_cell.angle_beta   90.00
_cell.angle_gamma   90.00
#
_symmetry.space_group_name_H-M   'P 1'
#
loop_
_entity.id
_entity.type
_entity.pdbx_description
1 polymer ?
#
loop_
_entity_poly.entity_id
_entity_poly.type
_entity_poly.pdbx_seq_one_letter_code
_entity_poly.pdbx_strand_id
1 'polypeptide(L)'
;MHCRDEETSVYWIDSDTELANAVASWEDQIGLDTEFIRTDTFYPLAGLYQIASGNEVFLLDPLVIESWQPFVDYLHNPSHLVVMHACQEDLELMFHHLGARPANIFDTQFANAFVSEDFSLSYANLARNLLQVDLEKQQTRSNWLKRPLSEEQLAYAVDDVTLLVPMYNLINERITQLGRSDWFAQDMAQRGQYSEPQPSQYYRQVKRAWQLKPEQLSMLQALCQWRENAARQFDIPRSRVVWDDHLMTFAMARQLDMSTLQSTLPGPIVK
;
A
#
# COMPACT_ATOMS: atom_id res chain seq x y z
N MET A 1 7.95 14.27 -28.39
CA MET A 1 7.12 13.44 -29.30
C MET A 1 5.95 13.01 -28.45
N HIS A 2 4.73 13.53 -28.70
CA HIS A 2 3.57 13.39 -27.84
C HIS A 2 3.07 11.94 -27.85
N CYS A 3 3.17 11.24 -26.72
CA CYS A 3 2.55 9.91 -26.49
C CYS A 3 1.12 10.07 -25.97
N ARG A 4 0.24 10.74 -26.69
CA ARG A 4 -1.19 10.86 -26.34
C ARG A 4 -2.15 10.63 -27.50
N ASP A 5 -1.72 9.96 -28.58
CA ASP A 5 -2.55 9.77 -29.78
C ASP A 5 -3.19 8.37 -29.91
N GLU A 6 -3.01 7.46 -28.95
CA GLU A 6 -3.82 6.25 -28.86
C GLU A 6 -4.80 6.41 -27.68
N GLU A 7 -6.09 6.40 -27.97
CA GLU A 7 -7.17 6.56 -27.00
C GLU A 7 -7.13 5.40 -26.00
N THR A 8 -6.86 5.68 -24.72
CA THR A 8 -6.85 4.67 -23.65
C THR A 8 -8.28 4.16 -23.46
N SER A 9 -8.48 2.86 -23.64
CA SER A 9 -9.76 2.22 -23.38
C SER A 9 -9.90 1.89 -21.89
N VAL A 10 -11.00 2.31 -21.26
CA VAL A 10 -11.23 2.09 -19.83
C VAL A 10 -12.40 1.13 -19.65
N TYR A 11 -12.20 0.08 -18.87
CA TYR A 11 -13.19 -0.96 -18.57
C TYR A 11 -13.48 -0.99 -17.07
N TRP A 12 -14.76 -0.91 -16.72
CA TRP A 12 -15.24 -1.16 -15.37
C TRP A 12 -15.59 -2.64 -15.24
N ILE A 13 -15.00 -3.32 -14.24
CA ILE A 13 -15.14 -4.76 -14.01
C ILE A 13 -15.85 -4.97 -12.67
N ASP A 14 -17.06 -5.50 -12.71
CA ASP A 14 -17.92 -5.69 -11.54
C ASP A 14 -18.54 -7.09 -11.46
N SER A 15 -17.93 -8.07 -12.14
CA SER A 15 -18.33 -9.47 -12.03
C SER A 15 -17.14 -10.42 -12.17
N ASP A 16 -17.25 -11.62 -11.57
CA ASP A 16 -16.24 -12.66 -11.63
C ASP A 16 -15.91 -13.09 -13.06
N THR A 17 -16.93 -13.13 -13.94
CA THR A 17 -16.74 -13.50 -15.34
C THR A 17 -15.98 -12.44 -16.10
N GLU A 18 -16.29 -11.17 -15.90
CA GLU A 18 -15.54 -10.06 -16.52
C GLU A 18 -14.10 -10.01 -16.01
N LEU A 19 -13.87 -10.23 -14.70
CA LEU A 19 -12.53 -10.33 -14.16
C LEU A 19 -11.73 -11.44 -14.84
N ALA A 20 -12.29 -12.64 -14.97
CA ALA A 20 -11.61 -13.74 -15.63
C ALA A 20 -11.27 -13.44 -17.09
N ASN A 21 -12.18 -12.80 -17.82
CA ASN A 21 -11.95 -12.39 -19.22
C ASN A 21 -10.90 -11.29 -19.32
N ALA A 22 -10.94 -10.29 -18.44
CA ALA A 22 -9.97 -9.21 -18.40
C ALA A 22 -8.56 -9.75 -18.13
N VAL A 23 -8.39 -10.57 -17.08
CA VAL A 23 -7.10 -11.19 -16.73
C VAL A 23 -6.52 -12.00 -17.89
N ALA A 24 -7.37 -12.72 -18.63
CA ALA A 24 -6.93 -13.51 -19.80
C ALA A 24 -6.43 -12.65 -20.99
N SER A 25 -6.75 -11.36 -21.02
CA SER A 25 -6.31 -10.41 -22.05
C SER A 25 -5.08 -9.62 -21.66
N TRP A 26 -4.66 -9.64 -20.39
CA TRP A 26 -3.54 -8.82 -19.92
C TRP A 26 -2.20 -9.29 -20.49
N GLU A 27 -1.32 -8.33 -20.72
CA GLU A 27 0.07 -8.58 -21.08
C GLU A 27 0.85 -9.15 -19.89
N ASP A 28 2.04 -9.70 -20.13
CA ASP A 28 2.95 -10.19 -19.09
C ASP A 28 3.48 -9.06 -18.17
N GLN A 29 3.24 -7.81 -18.55
CA GLN A 29 3.68 -6.61 -17.85
C GLN A 29 2.50 -5.65 -17.66
N ILE A 30 2.16 -5.37 -16.41
CA ILE A 30 1.06 -4.47 -16.07
C ILE A 30 1.51 -3.38 -15.10
N GLY A 31 0.82 -2.23 -15.15
CA GLY A 31 0.78 -1.26 -14.07
C GLY A 31 -0.33 -1.61 -13.10
N LEU A 32 -0.08 -1.51 -11.81
CA LEU A 32 -1.07 -1.77 -10.76
C LEU A 32 -0.99 -0.71 -9.68
N ASP A 33 -2.16 -0.21 -9.27
CA ASP A 33 -2.36 0.63 -8.11
C ASP A 33 -3.64 0.22 -7.37
N THR A 34 -3.81 0.69 -6.13
CA THR A 34 -5.00 0.37 -5.33
C THR A 34 -5.52 1.58 -4.59
N GLU A 35 -6.85 1.65 -4.43
CA GLU A 35 -7.49 2.60 -3.55
C GLU A 35 -8.21 1.90 -2.41
N PHE A 36 -8.06 2.42 -1.20
CA PHE A 36 -8.62 1.81 0.00
C PHE A 36 -8.98 2.84 1.07
N ILE A 37 -9.74 2.41 2.06
CA ILE A 37 -10.03 3.19 3.27
C ILE A 37 -9.48 2.48 4.50
N ARG A 38 -8.81 3.26 5.39
CA ARG A 38 -8.29 2.81 6.67
C ARG A 38 -8.50 3.87 7.75
N THR A 39 -9.76 4.26 7.96
CA THR A 39 -10.12 5.28 8.97
C THR A 39 -10.63 4.66 10.27
N ASP A 40 -11.46 3.64 10.17
CA ASP A 40 -12.18 3.03 11.28
C ASP A 40 -11.78 1.58 11.57
N THR A 41 -10.90 1.00 10.74
CA THR A 41 -10.43 -0.38 10.83
C THR A 41 -8.91 -0.44 11.09
N PHE A 42 -8.44 -1.57 11.58
CA PHE A 42 -7.00 -1.89 11.64
C PHE A 42 -6.47 -2.23 10.27
N TYR A 43 -7.19 -3.06 9.54
CA TYR A 43 -6.86 -3.48 8.18
C TYR A 43 -7.43 -2.54 7.14
N PRO A 44 -6.75 -2.34 6.01
CA PRO A 44 -7.28 -1.55 4.91
C PRO A 44 -8.48 -2.27 4.27
N LEU A 45 -9.50 -1.50 3.89
CA LEU A 45 -10.67 -1.97 3.16
C LEU A 45 -10.51 -1.60 1.69
N ALA A 46 -10.45 -2.61 0.82
CA ALA A 46 -10.28 -2.41 -0.62
C ALA A 46 -11.45 -1.60 -1.20
N GLY A 47 -11.13 -0.55 -1.94
CA GLY A 47 -12.09 0.31 -2.61
C GLY A 47 -12.03 0.20 -4.13
N LEU A 48 -10.84 -0.01 -4.71
CA LEU A 48 -10.65 -0.19 -6.15
C LEU A 48 -9.28 -0.85 -6.40
N TYR A 49 -9.19 -1.67 -7.45
CA TYR A 49 -7.93 -2.06 -8.07
C TYR A 49 -7.87 -1.48 -9.46
N GLN A 50 -6.76 -0.83 -9.80
CA GLN A 50 -6.52 -0.26 -11.11
C GLN A 50 -5.41 -1.04 -11.81
N ILE A 51 -5.67 -1.48 -13.03
CA ILE A 51 -4.72 -2.23 -13.85
C ILE A 51 -4.57 -1.54 -15.19
N ALA A 52 -3.32 -1.22 -15.57
CA ALA A 52 -2.99 -0.82 -16.92
C ALA A 52 -2.26 -1.95 -17.65
N SER A 53 -2.78 -2.40 -18.78
CA SER A 53 -2.20 -3.44 -19.62
C SER A 53 -2.23 -2.97 -21.08
N GLY A 54 -1.07 -2.74 -21.69
CA GLY A 54 -0.98 -2.09 -22.99
C GLY A 54 -1.65 -0.71 -22.98
N ASN A 55 -2.63 -0.50 -23.87
CA ASN A 55 -3.41 0.73 -23.98
C ASN A 55 -4.78 0.64 -23.27
N GLU A 56 -4.99 -0.38 -22.46
CA GLU A 56 -6.23 -0.63 -21.75
C GLU A 56 -6.07 -0.44 -20.25
N VAL A 57 -7.08 0.14 -19.60
CA VAL A 57 -7.16 0.29 -18.15
C VAL A 57 -8.39 -0.44 -17.65
N PHE A 58 -8.21 -1.28 -16.65
CA PHE A 58 -9.25 -2.06 -15.99
C PHE A 58 -9.42 -1.57 -14.56
N LEU A 59 -10.63 -1.15 -14.22
CA LEU A 59 -11.02 -0.70 -12.88
C LEU A 59 -11.86 -1.82 -12.25
N LEU A 60 -11.25 -2.56 -11.31
CA LEU A 60 -11.89 -3.73 -10.70
C LEU A 60 -12.60 -3.33 -9.42
N ASP A 61 -13.91 -3.61 -9.30
CA ASP A 61 -14.70 -3.28 -8.13
C ASP A 61 -14.65 -4.39 -7.04
N PRO A 62 -13.88 -4.20 -5.95
CA PRO A 62 -13.76 -5.21 -4.91
C PRO A 62 -15.01 -5.34 -4.02
N LEU A 63 -16.00 -4.48 -4.20
CA LEU A 63 -17.24 -4.55 -3.42
C LEU A 63 -18.24 -5.56 -3.98
N VAL A 64 -18.05 -6.03 -5.22
CA VAL A 64 -18.98 -6.92 -5.91
C VAL A 64 -18.31 -8.17 -6.50
N ILE A 65 -17.02 -8.13 -6.81
CA ILE A 65 -16.25 -9.30 -7.25
C ILE A 65 -16.03 -10.22 -6.05
N GLU A 66 -16.46 -11.48 -6.17
CA GLU A 66 -16.33 -12.50 -5.11
C GLU A 66 -15.15 -13.46 -5.36
N SER A 67 -14.90 -13.84 -6.63
CA SER A 67 -13.87 -14.80 -7.01
C SER A 67 -12.66 -14.11 -7.64
N TRP A 68 -11.61 -13.97 -6.85
CA TRP A 68 -10.35 -13.32 -7.24
C TRP A 68 -9.29 -14.28 -7.79
N GLN A 69 -9.61 -15.57 -7.93
CA GLN A 69 -8.62 -16.60 -8.28
C GLN A 69 -7.88 -16.30 -9.60
N PRO A 70 -8.53 -15.85 -10.70
CA PRO A 70 -7.81 -15.51 -11.93
C PRO A 70 -6.75 -14.42 -11.72
N PHE A 71 -7.07 -13.39 -10.92
CA PHE A 71 -6.12 -12.33 -10.59
C PHE A 71 -4.99 -12.82 -9.68
N VAL A 72 -5.32 -13.63 -8.68
CA VAL A 72 -4.32 -14.25 -7.78
C VAL A 72 -3.35 -15.14 -8.57
N ASP A 73 -3.84 -15.93 -9.52
CA ASP A 73 -3.00 -16.77 -10.38
C ASP A 73 -2.08 -15.91 -11.26
N TYR A 74 -2.58 -14.80 -11.79
CA TYR A 74 -1.78 -13.84 -12.54
C TYR A 74 -0.65 -13.26 -11.66
N LEU A 75 -0.96 -12.81 -10.45
CA LEU A 75 0.00 -12.24 -9.50
C LEU A 75 1.08 -13.25 -9.08
N HIS A 76 0.73 -14.51 -8.94
CA HIS A 76 1.65 -15.57 -8.53
C HIS A 76 2.57 -16.08 -9.64
N ASN A 77 2.32 -15.71 -10.89
CA ASN A 77 3.18 -16.09 -12.00
C ASN A 77 4.46 -15.23 -12.02
N PRO A 78 5.65 -15.81 -11.78
CA PRO A 78 6.89 -15.04 -11.73
C PRO A 78 7.32 -14.46 -13.09
N SER A 79 6.71 -14.90 -14.19
CA SER A 79 6.93 -14.31 -15.53
C SER A 79 6.17 -13.00 -15.73
N HIS A 80 5.13 -12.74 -14.93
CA HIS A 80 4.38 -11.50 -15.00
C HIS A 80 5.03 -10.44 -14.15
N LEU A 81 5.31 -9.28 -14.73
CA LEU A 81 5.86 -8.13 -14.00
C LEU A 81 4.74 -7.18 -13.62
N VAL A 82 4.65 -6.91 -12.33
CA VAL A 82 3.72 -5.91 -11.78
C VAL A 82 4.49 -4.64 -11.42
N VAL A 83 4.22 -3.56 -12.14
CA VAL A 83 4.82 -2.25 -11.94
C VAL A 83 3.92 -1.42 -11.04
N MET A 84 4.48 -0.91 -9.95
CA MET A 84 3.76 -0.13 -8.94
C MET A 84 4.56 1.11 -8.55
N HIS A 85 3.97 2.00 -7.74
CA HIS A 85 4.66 3.16 -7.17
C HIS A 85 4.47 3.25 -5.67
N ALA A 86 5.57 3.21 -4.88
CA ALA A 86 5.55 3.24 -3.41
C ALA A 86 4.67 2.14 -2.76
N CYS A 87 4.69 0.94 -3.30
CA CYS A 87 3.74 -0.17 -3.21
C CYS A 87 3.51 -0.80 -1.83
N GLN A 88 4.05 -0.27 -0.72
CA GLN A 88 4.01 -0.95 0.59
C GLN A 88 2.60 -1.09 1.15
N GLU A 89 1.76 -0.07 1.00
CA GLU A 89 0.37 -0.10 1.50
C GLU A 89 -0.52 -0.98 0.61
N ASP A 90 -0.24 -0.99 -0.71
CA ASP A 90 -0.92 -1.87 -1.68
C ASP A 90 -0.61 -3.35 -1.43
N LEU A 91 0.65 -3.68 -1.12
CA LEU A 91 1.05 -5.04 -0.74
C LEU A 91 0.36 -5.49 0.55
N GLU A 92 0.22 -4.59 1.53
CA GLU A 92 -0.56 -4.86 2.75
C GLU A 92 -2.03 -5.12 2.41
N LEU A 93 -2.64 -4.27 1.56
CA LEU A 93 -4.01 -4.44 1.12
C LEU A 93 -4.22 -5.78 0.41
N MET A 94 -3.40 -6.08 -0.60
CA MET A 94 -3.49 -7.34 -1.35
C MET A 94 -3.33 -8.56 -0.45
N PHE A 95 -2.39 -8.51 0.49
CA PHE A 95 -2.18 -9.59 1.45
C PHE A 95 -3.44 -9.86 2.29
N HIS A 96 -4.10 -8.81 2.80
CA HIS A 96 -5.28 -8.95 3.65
C HIS A 96 -6.56 -9.24 2.87
N HIS A 97 -6.73 -8.65 1.69
CA HIS A 97 -7.93 -8.83 0.88
C HIS A 97 -7.90 -10.09 0.03
N LEU A 98 -6.76 -10.35 -0.64
CA LEU A 98 -6.64 -11.46 -1.61
C LEU A 98 -5.91 -12.68 -1.03
N GLY A 99 -5.20 -12.54 0.09
CA GLY A 99 -4.25 -13.54 0.57
C GLY A 99 -3.05 -13.73 -0.36
N ALA A 100 -2.80 -12.79 -1.25
CA ALA A 100 -1.83 -12.89 -2.33
C ALA A 100 -1.02 -11.59 -2.47
N ARG A 101 0.09 -11.70 -3.20
CA ARG A 101 0.93 -10.58 -3.63
C ARG A 101 1.64 -10.95 -4.93
N PRO A 102 2.07 -9.97 -5.73
CA PRO A 102 2.83 -10.27 -6.94
C PRO A 102 4.14 -11.01 -6.63
N ALA A 103 4.44 -12.03 -7.43
CA ALA A 103 5.71 -12.76 -7.35
C ALA A 103 6.88 -11.95 -7.93
N ASN A 104 6.61 -11.06 -8.87
CA ASN A 104 7.59 -10.22 -9.53
C ASN A 104 7.09 -8.76 -9.57
N ILE A 105 7.77 -7.88 -8.82
CA ILE A 105 7.36 -6.48 -8.60
C ILE A 105 8.47 -5.53 -9.00
N PHE A 106 8.08 -4.41 -9.57
CA PHE A 106 8.93 -3.25 -9.76
C PHE A 106 8.29 -2.01 -9.14
N ASP A 107 8.84 -1.49 -8.06
CA ASP A 107 8.40 -0.23 -7.43
C ASP A 107 9.18 0.94 -8.05
N THR A 108 8.49 1.78 -8.83
CA THR A 108 9.10 2.90 -9.56
C THR A 108 9.69 3.96 -8.63
N GLN A 109 9.11 4.21 -7.45
CA GLN A 109 9.67 5.14 -6.47
C GLN A 109 10.98 4.59 -5.90
N PHE A 110 10.98 3.33 -5.52
CA PHE A 110 12.16 2.66 -4.98
C PHE A 110 13.26 2.54 -6.04
N ALA A 111 12.90 2.16 -7.26
CA ALA A 111 13.82 2.03 -8.39
C ALA A 111 14.49 3.38 -8.75
N ASN A 112 13.74 4.48 -8.65
CA ASN A 112 14.28 5.82 -8.91
C ASN A 112 15.45 6.17 -7.99
N ALA A 113 15.49 5.68 -6.75
CA ALA A 113 16.61 5.87 -5.83
C ALA A 113 17.93 5.25 -6.31
N PHE A 114 17.88 4.30 -7.25
CA PHE A 114 19.07 3.71 -7.87
C PHE A 114 19.63 4.52 -9.05
N VAL A 115 18.88 5.49 -9.56
CA VAL A 115 19.24 6.25 -10.78
C VAL A 115 19.27 7.75 -10.59
N SER A 116 18.73 8.27 -9.49
CA SER A 116 18.57 9.70 -9.19
C SER A 116 19.01 10.02 -7.75
N GLU A 117 19.38 11.27 -7.50
CA GLU A 117 19.56 11.80 -6.14
C GLU A 117 18.22 12.13 -5.47
N ASP A 118 17.17 12.31 -6.24
CA ASP A 118 15.80 12.55 -5.78
C ASP A 118 15.11 11.21 -5.46
N PHE A 119 15.42 10.64 -4.31
CA PHE A 119 14.69 9.47 -3.81
C PHE A 119 13.35 9.89 -3.20
N SER A 120 12.34 9.04 -3.24
CA SER A 120 11.01 9.30 -2.63
C SER A 120 10.19 10.40 -3.32
N LEU A 121 10.31 10.50 -4.65
CA LEU A 121 9.40 11.35 -5.44
C LEU A 121 7.98 10.77 -5.40
N SER A 122 6.97 11.65 -5.37
CA SER A 122 5.60 11.24 -5.64
C SER A 122 5.43 10.81 -7.11
N TYR A 123 4.39 10.02 -7.37
CA TYR A 123 4.06 9.55 -8.73
C TYR A 123 4.02 10.70 -9.74
N ALA A 124 3.26 11.77 -9.44
CA ALA A 124 3.16 12.94 -10.31
C ALA A 124 4.51 13.64 -10.57
N ASN A 125 5.37 13.76 -9.54
CA ASN A 125 6.69 14.36 -9.72
C ASN A 125 7.61 13.45 -10.54
N LEU A 126 7.53 12.14 -10.35
CA LEU A 126 8.31 11.17 -11.12
C LEU A 126 7.86 11.18 -12.60
N ALA A 127 6.56 11.19 -12.86
CA ALA A 127 5.99 11.31 -14.21
C ALA A 127 6.44 12.61 -14.91
N ARG A 128 6.38 13.74 -14.19
CA ARG A 128 6.87 15.03 -14.72
C ARG A 128 8.37 14.95 -15.07
N ASN A 129 9.19 14.40 -14.18
CA ASN A 129 10.63 14.35 -14.37
C ASN A 129 11.04 13.43 -15.54
N LEU A 130 10.41 12.25 -15.65
CA LEU A 130 10.80 11.24 -16.63
C LEU A 130 10.08 11.39 -17.97
N LEU A 131 8.79 11.71 -17.95
CA LEU A 131 7.92 11.69 -19.12
C LEU A 131 7.49 13.08 -19.58
N GLN A 132 7.78 14.13 -18.80
CA GLN A 132 7.35 15.52 -19.07
C GLN A 132 5.81 15.63 -19.08
N VAL A 133 5.11 14.79 -18.31
CA VAL A 133 3.66 14.80 -18.15
C VAL A 133 3.29 15.43 -16.82
N ASP A 134 2.44 16.46 -16.88
CA ASP A 134 1.83 17.04 -15.70
C ASP A 134 0.49 16.36 -15.42
N LEU A 135 0.39 15.69 -14.27
CA LEU A 135 -0.85 15.12 -13.78
C LEU A 135 -1.63 16.15 -12.96
N GLU A 136 -2.94 16.13 -13.06
CA GLU A 136 -3.80 17.01 -12.27
C GLU A 136 -3.74 16.69 -10.78
N LYS A 137 -4.14 17.64 -9.92
CA LYS A 137 -4.01 17.50 -8.46
C LYS A 137 -4.91 16.39 -7.91
N GLN A 138 -4.30 15.55 -7.12
CA GLN A 138 -4.79 14.32 -6.52
C GLN A 138 -6.08 14.43 -5.71
N GLN A 139 -6.95 13.44 -5.82
CA GLN A 139 -8.15 13.18 -5.00
C GLN A 139 -7.84 12.29 -3.77
N THR A 140 -6.74 12.57 -3.06
CA THR A 140 -6.15 11.72 -2.01
C THR A 140 -7.04 11.44 -0.77
N ARG A 141 -8.24 12.02 -0.67
CA ARG A 141 -9.13 11.86 0.48
C ARG A 141 -10.57 11.59 0.08
N SER A 142 -10.77 10.81 -0.96
CA SER A 142 -12.09 10.40 -1.42
C SER A 142 -12.60 9.16 -0.69
N ASN A 143 -13.92 9.01 -0.61
CA ASN A 143 -14.52 7.78 -0.09
C ASN A 143 -14.60 6.73 -1.21
N TRP A 144 -13.60 5.86 -1.28
CA TRP A 144 -13.49 4.81 -2.29
C TRP A 144 -14.44 3.62 -2.09
N LEU A 145 -15.13 3.54 -0.95
CA LEU A 145 -16.18 2.52 -0.71
C LEU A 145 -17.56 2.98 -1.18
N LYS A 146 -17.71 4.25 -1.56
CA LYS A 146 -18.99 4.75 -2.08
C LYS A 146 -19.15 4.35 -3.55
N ARG A 147 -20.40 4.00 -3.93
CA ARG A 147 -20.80 3.76 -5.33
C ARG A 147 -21.98 4.63 -5.72
N PRO A 148 -22.06 5.07 -7.00
CA PRO A 148 -20.98 5.01 -8.00
C PRO A 148 -19.80 5.93 -7.61
N LEU A 149 -18.62 5.66 -8.15
CA LEU A 149 -17.49 6.58 -8.09
C LEU A 149 -17.79 7.83 -8.94
N SER A 150 -17.22 8.98 -8.57
CA SER A 150 -17.35 10.19 -9.37
C SER A 150 -16.44 10.15 -10.61
N GLU A 151 -16.75 10.99 -11.61
CA GLU A 151 -15.94 11.10 -12.82
C GLU A 151 -14.48 11.49 -12.49
N GLU A 152 -14.30 12.37 -11.48
CA GLU A 152 -12.99 12.79 -11.01
C GLU A 152 -12.22 11.62 -10.35
N GLN A 153 -12.92 10.73 -9.58
CA GLN A 153 -12.29 9.54 -9.01
C GLN A 153 -11.88 8.56 -10.11
N LEU A 154 -12.73 8.36 -11.12
CA LEU A 154 -12.43 7.48 -12.25
C LEU A 154 -11.23 8.01 -13.06
N ALA A 155 -11.21 9.30 -13.37
CA ALA A 155 -10.09 9.93 -14.07
C ALA A 155 -8.78 9.81 -13.28
N TYR A 156 -8.83 10.08 -11.98
CA TYR A 156 -7.69 9.93 -11.09
C TYR A 156 -7.16 8.48 -11.08
N ALA A 157 -8.05 7.49 -10.92
CA ALA A 157 -7.68 6.08 -10.89
C ALA A 157 -7.04 5.58 -12.20
N VAL A 158 -7.45 6.14 -13.34
CA VAL A 158 -6.84 5.86 -14.65
C VAL A 158 -5.45 6.48 -14.74
N ASP A 159 -5.31 7.73 -14.30
CA ASP A 159 -4.04 8.45 -14.35
C ASP A 159 -2.96 7.77 -13.49
N ASP A 160 -3.31 7.18 -12.35
CA ASP A 160 -2.36 6.57 -11.40
C ASP A 160 -1.69 5.29 -11.93
N VAL A 161 -2.26 4.64 -12.95
CA VAL A 161 -1.66 3.41 -13.51
C VAL A 161 -1.10 3.58 -14.92
N THR A 162 -1.62 4.54 -15.69
CA THR A 162 -1.31 4.68 -17.13
C THR A 162 0.18 4.91 -17.43
N LEU A 163 0.88 5.60 -16.51
CA LEU A 163 2.30 5.95 -16.72
C LEU A 163 3.28 5.00 -16.00
N LEU A 164 2.81 4.00 -15.27
CA LEU A 164 3.68 3.08 -14.51
C LEU A 164 4.64 2.31 -15.43
N VAL A 165 4.12 1.66 -16.45
CA VAL A 165 4.93 0.88 -17.40
C VAL A 165 5.86 1.77 -18.23
N PRO A 166 5.44 2.92 -18.79
CA PRO A 166 6.35 3.90 -19.39
C PRO A 166 7.50 4.35 -18.47
N MET A 167 7.22 4.65 -17.21
CA MET A 167 8.25 5.03 -16.23
C MET A 167 9.20 3.87 -15.92
N TYR A 168 8.66 2.65 -15.76
CA TYR A 168 9.46 1.45 -15.59
C TYR A 168 10.50 1.30 -16.70
N ASN A 169 10.08 1.40 -17.96
CA ASN A 169 10.97 1.23 -19.10
C ASN A 169 12.19 2.16 -19.03
N LEU A 170 11.97 3.44 -18.72
CA LEU A 170 13.04 4.44 -18.61
C LEU A 170 13.96 4.18 -17.41
N ILE A 171 13.38 3.87 -16.25
CA ILE A 171 14.15 3.64 -15.02
C ILE A 171 14.96 2.35 -15.14
N ASN A 172 14.37 1.26 -15.65
CA ASN A 172 15.03 -0.02 -15.80
C ASN A 172 16.19 0.04 -16.82
N GLU A 173 15.99 0.75 -17.93
CA GLU A 173 17.07 1.03 -18.86
C GLU A 173 18.23 1.75 -18.15
N ARG A 174 17.93 2.77 -17.36
CA ARG A 174 18.94 3.53 -16.65
C ARG A 174 19.66 2.72 -15.55
N ILE A 175 18.94 1.88 -14.81
CA ILE A 175 19.51 0.94 -13.84
C ILE A 175 20.52 0.02 -14.54
N THR A 176 20.14 -0.51 -15.70
CA THR A 176 20.96 -1.41 -16.51
C THR A 176 22.22 -0.69 -17.01
N GLN A 177 22.12 0.51 -17.58
CA GLN A 177 23.24 1.32 -18.04
C GLN A 177 24.23 1.64 -16.93
N LEU A 178 23.76 1.81 -15.69
CA LEU A 178 24.60 2.06 -14.50
C LEU A 178 25.18 0.78 -13.89
N GLY A 179 24.85 -0.41 -14.41
CA GLY A 179 25.29 -1.70 -13.87
C GLY A 179 24.75 -1.99 -12.46
N ARG A 180 23.54 -1.49 -12.13
CA ARG A 180 22.94 -1.61 -10.79
C ARG A 180 21.79 -2.63 -10.72
N SER A 181 21.55 -3.40 -11.77
CA SER A 181 20.44 -4.36 -11.89
C SER A 181 20.44 -5.39 -10.76
N ASP A 182 21.60 -5.98 -10.43
CA ASP A 182 21.71 -6.98 -9.37
C ASP A 182 21.42 -6.39 -7.97
N TRP A 183 21.89 -5.17 -7.71
CA TRP A 183 21.61 -4.49 -6.45
C TRP A 183 20.12 -4.18 -6.30
N PHE A 184 19.52 -3.63 -7.36
CA PHE A 184 18.10 -3.36 -7.36
C PHE A 184 17.28 -4.64 -7.17
N ALA A 185 17.59 -5.71 -7.91
CA ALA A 185 16.85 -6.98 -7.82
C ALA A 185 16.94 -7.59 -6.40
N GLN A 186 18.12 -7.55 -5.77
CA GLN A 186 18.30 -8.05 -4.41
C GLN A 186 17.45 -7.27 -3.39
N ASP A 187 17.48 -5.94 -3.45
CA ASP A 187 16.76 -5.09 -2.52
C ASP A 187 15.25 -5.13 -2.78
N MET A 188 14.83 -5.19 -4.08
CA MET A 188 13.42 -5.30 -4.45
C MET A 188 12.81 -6.63 -4.01
N ALA A 189 13.57 -7.72 -4.08
CA ALA A 189 13.13 -9.03 -3.59
C ALA A 189 12.80 -9.01 -2.09
N GLN A 190 13.51 -8.23 -1.27
CA GLN A 190 13.18 -8.04 0.14
C GLN A 190 11.98 -7.12 0.33
N ARG A 191 11.93 -6.01 -0.43
CA ARG A 191 10.87 -5.01 -0.34
C ARG A 191 9.52 -5.55 -0.79
N GLY A 192 9.48 -6.37 -1.83
CA GLY A 192 8.27 -7.04 -2.33
C GLY A 192 7.71 -8.10 -1.38
N GLN A 193 8.45 -8.47 -0.33
CA GLN A 193 7.99 -9.41 0.68
C GLN A 193 7.27 -8.67 1.81
N TYR A 194 5.96 -8.44 1.64
CA TYR A 194 5.16 -8.00 2.76
C TYR A 194 5.05 -9.13 3.80
N SER A 195 5.31 -8.80 5.04
CA SER A 195 4.98 -9.64 6.18
C SER A 195 4.38 -8.76 7.26
N GLU A 196 3.33 -9.24 7.91
CA GLU A 196 2.76 -8.50 9.02
C GLU A 196 3.80 -8.19 10.09
N PRO A 197 3.93 -6.91 10.50
CA PRO A 197 4.82 -6.56 11.60
C PRO A 197 4.46 -7.34 12.86
N GLN A 198 5.47 -7.95 13.49
CA GLN A 198 5.23 -8.67 14.73
C GLN A 198 4.77 -7.71 15.84
N PRO A 199 3.66 -7.99 16.53
CA PRO A 199 3.14 -7.12 17.60
C PRO A 199 4.18 -6.74 18.65
N SER A 200 5.08 -7.66 19.00
CA SER A 200 6.17 -7.46 19.95
C SER A 200 7.26 -6.49 19.49
N GLN A 201 7.29 -6.11 18.22
CA GLN A 201 8.29 -5.20 17.66
C GLN A 201 7.81 -3.76 17.53
N TYR A 202 6.49 -3.51 17.67
CA TYR A 202 5.92 -2.18 17.46
C TYR A 202 6.51 -1.10 18.39
N TYR A 203 6.92 -1.45 19.60
CA TYR A 203 7.52 -0.50 20.55
C TYR A 203 8.70 0.29 19.96
N ARG A 204 9.38 -0.24 18.93
CA ARG A 204 10.48 0.42 18.22
C ARG A 204 10.02 1.63 17.39
N GLN A 205 8.74 1.69 17.04
CA GLN A 205 8.14 2.77 16.27
C GLN A 205 7.59 3.89 17.17
N VAL A 206 7.46 3.62 18.48
CA VAL A 206 6.95 4.61 19.43
C VAL A 206 7.98 5.72 19.61
N LYS A 207 7.56 6.96 19.39
CA LYS A 207 8.43 8.14 19.54
C LYS A 207 9.04 8.19 20.95
N ARG A 208 10.34 8.46 21.02
CA ARG A 208 11.10 8.57 22.29
C ARG A 208 11.26 7.26 23.07
N ALA A 209 10.89 6.10 22.54
CA ALA A 209 11.10 4.81 23.21
C ALA A 209 12.58 4.60 23.61
N TRP A 210 13.52 5.12 22.81
CA TRP A 210 14.97 5.08 23.07
C TRP A 210 15.41 5.80 24.36
N GLN A 211 14.57 6.68 24.93
CA GLN A 211 14.86 7.40 26.17
C GLN A 211 14.52 6.57 27.44
N LEU A 212 13.82 5.47 27.29
CA LEU A 212 13.35 4.63 28.39
C LEU A 212 14.49 3.79 28.96
N LYS A 213 14.43 3.54 30.27
CA LYS A 213 15.29 2.55 30.93
C LYS A 213 14.89 1.14 30.51
N PRO A 214 15.80 0.13 30.64
CA PRO A 214 15.51 -1.24 30.22
C PRO A 214 14.18 -1.82 30.76
N GLU A 215 13.86 -1.61 32.02
CA GLU A 215 12.61 -2.11 32.62
C GLU A 215 11.38 -1.40 32.02
N GLN A 216 11.49 -0.08 31.80
CA GLN A 216 10.44 0.72 31.17
C GLN A 216 10.24 0.33 29.71
N LEU A 217 11.32 0.04 28.99
CA LEU A 217 11.28 -0.41 27.60
C LEU A 217 10.60 -1.79 27.51
N SER A 218 10.90 -2.71 28.43
CA SER A 218 10.24 -4.02 28.51
C SER A 218 8.73 -3.86 28.78
N MET A 219 8.35 -2.92 29.65
CA MET A 219 6.94 -2.61 29.88
C MET A 219 6.27 -2.04 28.62
N LEU A 220 6.92 -1.08 27.93
CA LEU A 220 6.42 -0.52 26.68
C LEU A 220 6.23 -1.61 25.62
N GLN A 221 7.17 -2.55 25.51
CA GLN A 221 7.09 -3.68 24.58
C GLN A 221 5.84 -4.53 24.86
N ALA A 222 5.60 -4.89 26.11
CA ALA A 222 4.43 -5.69 26.50
C ALA A 222 3.11 -4.95 26.24
N LEU A 223 3.05 -3.65 26.56
CA LEU A 223 1.89 -2.81 26.30
C LEU A 223 1.61 -2.63 24.80
N CYS A 224 2.64 -2.41 24.00
CA CYS A 224 2.50 -2.34 22.55
C CYS A 224 1.99 -3.67 21.97
N GLN A 225 2.56 -4.79 22.41
CA GLN A 225 2.11 -6.12 21.95
C GLN A 225 0.63 -6.36 22.29
N TRP A 226 0.21 -6.03 23.52
CA TRP A 226 -1.20 -6.12 23.92
C TRP A 226 -2.09 -5.25 23.02
N ARG A 227 -1.73 -3.98 22.80
CA ARG A 227 -2.49 -3.07 21.96
C ARG A 227 -2.60 -3.57 20.51
N GLU A 228 -1.50 -4.06 19.94
CA GLU A 228 -1.52 -4.60 18.58
C GLU A 228 -2.46 -5.80 18.46
N ASN A 229 -2.40 -6.71 19.43
CA ASN A 229 -3.29 -7.87 19.44
C ASN A 229 -4.76 -7.45 19.58
N ALA A 230 -5.06 -6.50 20.45
CA ALA A 230 -6.42 -5.97 20.61
C ALA A 230 -6.91 -5.25 19.34
N ALA A 231 -6.07 -4.38 18.74
CA ALA A 231 -6.41 -3.65 17.53
C ALA A 231 -6.72 -4.62 16.37
N ARG A 232 -5.93 -5.68 16.19
CA ARG A 232 -6.15 -6.72 15.19
C ARG A 232 -7.39 -7.56 15.47
N GLN A 233 -7.57 -8.00 16.72
CA GLN A 233 -8.70 -8.84 17.12
C GLN A 233 -10.05 -8.15 16.91
N PHE A 234 -10.11 -6.84 17.19
CA PHE A 234 -11.35 -6.06 17.08
C PHE A 234 -11.43 -5.27 15.76
N ASP A 235 -10.43 -5.40 14.89
CA ASP A 235 -10.28 -4.65 13.65
C ASP A 235 -10.55 -3.15 13.82
N ILE A 236 -9.86 -2.53 14.80
CA ILE A 236 -9.98 -1.11 15.10
C ILE A 236 -8.61 -0.42 15.10
N PRO A 237 -8.52 0.87 14.75
CA PRO A 237 -7.27 1.60 14.77
C PRO A 237 -6.59 1.54 16.14
N ARG A 238 -5.25 1.48 16.18
CA ARG A 238 -4.44 1.49 17.40
C ARG A 238 -4.82 2.62 18.36
N SER A 239 -5.12 3.79 17.80
CA SER A 239 -5.52 4.98 18.56
C SER A 239 -6.87 4.83 19.27
N ARG A 240 -7.75 3.95 18.78
CA ARG A 240 -9.02 3.63 19.45
C ARG A 240 -8.84 2.63 20.61
N VAL A 241 -7.75 1.86 20.60
CA VAL A 241 -7.38 1.04 21.76
C VAL A 241 -6.69 1.91 22.78
N VAL A 242 -5.53 2.49 22.43
CA VAL A 242 -4.78 3.41 23.30
C VAL A 242 -3.70 4.16 22.50
N TRP A 243 -3.51 5.44 22.80
CA TRP A 243 -2.49 6.27 22.14
C TRP A 243 -1.06 5.93 22.59
N ASP A 244 -0.06 6.17 21.73
CA ASP A 244 1.36 5.97 22.05
C ASP A 244 1.79 6.75 23.31
N ASP A 245 1.32 7.98 23.47
CA ASP A 245 1.66 8.83 24.65
C ASP A 245 1.17 8.22 25.96
N HIS A 246 0.01 7.55 25.95
CA HIS A 246 -0.49 6.82 27.12
C HIS A 246 0.37 5.59 27.41
N LEU A 247 0.76 4.82 26.38
CA LEU A 247 1.67 3.68 26.55
C LEU A 247 3.01 4.12 27.13
N MET A 248 3.55 5.25 26.68
CA MET A 248 4.77 5.84 27.23
C MET A 248 4.59 6.24 28.70
N THR A 249 3.47 6.86 29.04
CA THR A 249 3.12 7.23 30.43
C THR A 249 3.06 6.00 31.31
N PHE A 250 2.38 4.95 30.88
CA PHE A 250 2.28 3.69 31.61
C PHE A 250 3.65 2.99 31.77
N ALA A 251 4.46 2.98 30.73
CA ALA A 251 5.80 2.40 30.78
C ALA A 251 6.75 3.12 31.75
N MET A 252 6.55 4.42 31.95
CA MET A 252 7.34 5.23 32.89
C MET A 252 6.79 5.20 34.32
N ALA A 253 5.56 4.78 34.52
CA ALA A 253 4.95 4.73 35.85
C ALA A 253 5.65 3.69 36.73
N ARG A 254 5.89 4.03 38.00
CA ARG A 254 6.46 3.08 38.96
C ARG A 254 5.48 1.98 39.35
N GLN A 255 4.20 2.27 39.31
CA GLN A 255 3.11 1.37 39.63
C GLN A 255 1.92 1.70 38.72
N LEU A 256 1.37 0.70 38.07
CA LEU A 256 0.13 0.81 37.31
C LEU A 256 -1.00 0.30 38.18
N ASP A 257 -1.84 1.22 38.63
CA ASP A 257 -3.05 0.91 39.36
C ASP A 257 -4.30 1.29 38.52
N MET A 258 -5.47 0.83 38.96
CA MET A 258 -6.74 1.10 38.30
C MET A 258 -7.07 2.59 38.26
N SER A 259 -6.63 3.37 39.22
CA SER A 259 -6.88 4.82 39.28
C SER A 259 -6.09 5.54 38.15
N THR A 260 -4.85 5.16 37.94
CA THR A 260 -4.01 5.66 36.83
C THR A 260 -4.58 5.29 35.47
N LEU A 261 -5.05 4.04 35.30
CA LEU A 261 -5.69 3.61 34.07
C LEU A 261 -6.98 4.38 33.81
N GLN A 262 -7.86 4.52 34.81
CA GLN A 262 -9.14 5.24 34.69
C GLN A 262 -8.97 6.73 34.42
N SER A 263 -7.92 7.35 34.95
CA SER A 263 -7.63 8.78 34.72
C SER A 263 -7.00 9.05 33.33
N THR A 264 -6.38 8.04 32.71
CA THR A 264 -5.61 8.21 31.49
C THR A 264 -6.35 7.68 30.27
N LEU A 265 -7.16 6.63 30.41
CA LEU A 265 -7.88 6.00 29.30
C LEU A 265 -9.34 6.50 29.21
N PRO A 266 -9.89 6.64 27.99
CA PRO A 266 -11.32 6.92 27.81
C PRO A 266 -12.17 5.81 28.43
N GLY A 267 -13.28 6.18 29.06
CA GLY A 267 -14.16 5.29 29.84
C GLY A 267 -14.61 3.97 29.20
N PRO A 268 -14.77 3.85 27.85
CA PRO A 268 -15.11 2.58 27.22
C PRO A 268 -14.02 1.50 27.28
N ILE A 269 -12.76 1.89 27.44
CA ILE A 269 -11.59 0.96 27.39
C ILE A 269 -11.34 0.34 28.79
N VAL A 270 -11.87 0.92 29.85
CA VAL A 270 -11.63 0.50 31.25
C VAL A 270 -12.68 -0.52 31.74
N LYS A 271 -13.64 -0.89 30.92
CA LYS A 271 -14.60 -1.96 31.19
C LYS A 271 -14.07 -3.30 30.71
#